data_9d24f661697896a6c29a2a8ec2871525
#
_entry.id   9d24f661697896a6c29a2a8ec2871525
#
_cell.length_a   1.000
_cell.length_b   1.000
_cell.length_c   1.000
_cell.angle_alpha   90.00
_cell.angle_beta   90.00
_cell.angle_gamma   90.00
#
_symmetry.space_group_name_H-M   'P 1'
#
loop_
_entity.id
_entity.type
_entity.pdbx_description
1 polymer ?
#
loop_
_entity_poly.entity_id
_entity_poly.type
_entity_poly.pdbx_seq_one_letter_code
_entity_poly.pdbx_strand_id
1 'polypeptide(L)'
;MHCDRFFDDHPLLVEHLTLNYDQGDYSFYIGKFSPVVGFDYHDFPGIFAYQTIESYAIRERVGLGARLNFGDHAQHSLNLSSFFTDTTLFSNSIFHERGRTRKDDGGVSNTENPQSFALSLSGASIGRSDHDLDNGLSYRLGYADQAAGINNEEDETRYSGSLGYRHKLTDDINLHYIVEHMAIDHLGGEAAHDRSYTTIGFGIDYDRWNIGATYTSINNKAEEEDESHNGGISQLSVGYTFGTGIGLSIGYQRADEDNEVADRVGALLSYSYDL
;
A
#
# COMPACT_ATOMS: atom_id res chain seq x y z
N MET A 1 11.58 -29.88 -15.92
CA MET A 1 11.78 -30.11 -14.47
C MET A 1 12.38 -28.80 -13.94
N HIS A 2 11.56 -27.92 -13.39
CA HIS A 2 12.06 -26.83 -12.59
C HIS A 2 12.52 -27.43 -11.26
N CYS A 3 13.80 -27.37 -10.99
CA CYS A 3 14.31 -27.65 -9.65
C CYS A 3 13.94 -26.44 -8.79
N ASP A 4 13.02 -26.62 -7.83
CA ASP A 4 12.81 -25.64 -6.76
C ASP A 4 14.13 -25.45 -6.03
N ARG A 5 14.73 -24.29 -6.21
CA ARG A 5 15.97 -23.92 -5.53
C ARG A 5 15.60 -23.13 -4.29
N PHE A 6 16.02 -23.65 -3.15
CA PHE A 6 15.82 -22.99 -1.86
C PHE A 6 16.58 -21.64 -1.87
N PHE A 7 15.87 -20.51 -1.66
CA PHE A 7 16.36 -19.12 -1.74
C PHE A 7 16.78 -18.59 -3.13
N ASP A 8 16.53 -19.28 -4.21
CA ASP A 8 16.98 -18.86 -5.55
C ASP A 8 16.20 -17.64 -6.08
N ASP A 9 14.99 -17.41 -5.55
CA ASP A 9 14.07 -16.33 -5.97
C ASP A 9 13.91 -15.22 -4.93
N HIS A 10 14.90 -15.04 -4.04
CA HIS A 10 14.84 -14.02 -2.98
C HIS A 10 15.90 -12.93 -3.24
N PRO A 11 15.57 -11.90 -4.03
CA PRO A 11 16.46 -10.77 -4.24
C PRO A 11 16.55 -9.88 -3.00
N LEU A 12 17.71 -9.27 -2.77
CA LEU A 12 17.83 -8.16 -1.86
C LEU A 12 17.58 -6.86 -2.61
N LEU A 13 16.55 -6.12 -2.22
CA LEU A 13 16.11 -4.89 -2.84
C LEU A 13 16.24 -3.72 -1.88
N VAL A 14 16.54 -2.54 -2.42
CA VAL A 14 16.41 -1.28 -1.69
C VAL A 14 15.05 -0.68 -2.04
N GLU A 15 14.06 -0.85 -1.20
CA GLU A 15 12.71 -0.29 -1.41
C GLU A 15 12.62 1.17 -0.96
N HIS A 16 13.34 1.53 0.12
CA HIS A 16 13.35 2.85 0.71
C HIS A 16 14.77 3.30 1.03
N LEU A 17 15.13 4.50 0.60
CA LEU A 17 16.39 5.16 0.95
C LEU A 17 16.19 6.67 0.90
N THR A 18 15.91 7.30 2.03
CA THR A 18 15.60 8.73 2.11
C THR A 18 16.52 9.47 3.08
N LEU A 19 16.86 10.69 2.71
CA LEU A 19 17.38 11.70 3.62
C LEU A 19 16.20 12.56 4.07
N ASN A 20 15.96 12.64 5.38
CA ASN A 20 14.87 13.40 5.97
C ASN A 20 15.42 14.60 6.76
N TYR A 21 14.71 15.71 6.65
CA TYR A 21 14.93 16.89 7.48
C TYR A 21 13.62 17.26 8.16
N ASP A 22 13.58 17.10 9.49
CA ASP A 22 12.40 17.32 10.31
C ASP A 22 12.56 18.59 11.13
N GLN A 23 11.53 19.45 11.08
CA GLN A 23 11.48 20.70 11.83
C GLN A 23 10.07 20.92 12.41
N GLY A 24 9.80 20.26 13.52
CA GLY A 24 8.51 20.32 14.20
C GLY A 24 7.37 19.81 13.29
N ASP A 25 6.50 20.72 12.88
CA ASP A 25 5.35 20.36 12.06
C ASP A 25 5.69 20.12 10.58
N TYR A 26 6.90 20.47 10.16
CA TYR A 26 7.34 20.34 8.77
C TYR A 26 8.43 19.29 8.65
N SER A 27 8.32 18.45 7.65
CA SER A 27 9.41 17.57 7.22
C SER A 27 9.58 17.59 5.72
N PHE A 28 10.85 17.49 5.30
CA PHE A 28 11.24 17.37 3.90
C PHE A 28 12.01 16.08 3.73
N TYR A 29 11.83 15.43 2.60
CA TYR A 29 12.55 14.21 2.29
C TYR A 29 12.97 14.17 0.83
N ILE A 30 14.09 13.50 0.56
CA ILE A 30 14.62 13.27 -0.78
C ILE A 30 15.21 11.87 -0.84
N GLY A 31 15.02 11.17 -1.95
CA GLY A 31 15.59 9.85 -2.17
C GLY A 31 14.63 8.90 -2.85
N LYS A 32 14.76 7.60 -2.52
CA LYS A 32 13.86 6.54 -2.99
C LYS A 32 12.78 6.28 -1.95
N PHE A 33 11.52 6.41 -2.35
CA PHE A 33 10.35 6.26 -1.48
C PHE A 33 9.12 5.78 -2.27
N SER A 34 8.05 5.46 -1.55
CA SER A 34 6.74 5.18 -2.13
C SER A 34 5.82 6.40 -1.91
N PRO A 35 5.36 7.07 -2.98
CA PRO A 35 4.43 8.19 -2.87
C PRO A 35 3.12 7.78 -2.17
N VAL A 36 2.65 8.63 -1.26
CA VAL A 36 1.47 8.33 -0.44
C VAL A 36 0.21 8.77 -1.16
N VAL A 37 -0.65 7.81 -1.49
CA VAL A 37 -1.98 8.07 -2.08
C VAL A 37 -3.07 7.43 -1.22
N GLY A 38 -3.17 6.11 -1.17
CA GLY A 38 -4.10 5.35 -0.32
C GLY A 38 -3.55 5.05 1.08
N PHE A 39 -4.28 4.27 1.85
CA PHE A 39 -3.80 3.71 3.11
C PHE A 39 -2.61 2.77 2.89
N ASP A 40 -1.79 2.62 3.91
CA ASP A 40 -0.71 1.65 3.91
C ASP A 40 -1.27 0.24 4.15
N TYR A 41 -0.56 -0.77 3.66
CA TYR A 41 -0.99 -2.17 3.85
C TYR A 41 -1.04 -2.58 5.33
N HIS A 42 -0.25 -1.92 6.20
CA HIS A 42 -0.32 -2.12 7.65
C HIS A 42 -1.61 -1.59 8.29
N ASP A 43 -2.34 -0.72 7.60
CA ASP A 43 -3.62 -0.23 8.06
C ASP A 43 -4.73 -1.28 7.92
N PHE A 44 -4.53 -2.28 7.04
CA PHE A 44 -5.50 -3.33 6.75
C PHE A 44 -5.28 -4.57 7.60
N PRO A 45 -6.34 -5.23 8.11
CA PRO A 45 -6.23 -6.47 8.85
C PRO A 45 -5.87 -7.64 7.93
N GLY A 46 -5.07 -8.58 8.47
CA GLY A 46 -4.73 -9.82 7.78
C GLY A 46 -3.32 -9.87 7.21
N ILE A 47 -2.80 -11.10 7.02
CA ILE A 47 -1.40 -11.33 6.62
C ILE A 47 -1.16 -11.14 5.11
N PHE A 48 -2.22 -11.08 4.30
CA PHE A 48 -2.12 -10.90 2.84
C PHE A 48 -2.44 -9.46 2.39
N ALA A 49 -2.67 -8.52 3.32
CA ALA A 49 -2.98 -7.13 2.99
C ALA A 49 -1.90 -6.48 2.09
N TYR A 50 -0.63 -6.81 2.34
CA TYR A 50 0.48 -6.36 1.52
C TYR A 50 0.27 -6.65 0.02
N GLN A 51 -0.06 -7.89 -0.33
CA GLN A 51 -0.22 -8.29 -1.74
C GLN A 51 -1.37 -7.55 -2.44
N THR A 52 -2.48 -7.34 -1.72
CA THR A 52 -3.64 -6.63 -2.27
C THR A 52 -3.35 -5.16 -2.50
N ILE A 53 -2.76 -4.48 -1.50
CA ILE A 53 -2.47 -3.04 -1.59
C ILE A 53 -1.32 -2.78 -2.56
N GLU A 54 -0.35 -3.69 -2.66
CA GLU A 54 0.77 -3.58 -3.60
C GLU A 54 0.31 -3.48 -5.06
N SER A 55 -0.80 -4.15 -5.41
CA SER A 55 -1.33 -4.13 -6.78
C SER A 55 -1.74 -2.73 -7.27
N TYR A 56 -2.05 -1.82 -6.34
CA TYR A 56 -2.46 -0.46 -6.68
C TYR A 56 -1.67 0.66 -5.96
N ALA A 57 -0.64 0.35 -5.20
CA ALA A 57 0.22 1.35 -4.59
C ALA A 57 1.29 1.87 -5.57
N ILE A 58 1.63 3.15 -5.50
CA ILE A 58 2.80 3.69 -6.20
C ILE A 58 4.02 3.38 -5.34
N ARG A 59 4.99 2.66 -5.91
CA ARG A 59 6.15 2.18 -5.14
C ARG A 59 7.48 2.52 -5.80
N GLU A 60 8.52 2.57 -4.97
CA GLU A 60 9.92 2.65 -5.41
C GLU A 60 10.19 3.79 -6.41
N ARG A 61 9.76 5.01 -6.08
CA ARG A 61 10.03 6.20 -6.87
C ARG A 61 11.22 6.98 -6.31
N VAL A 62 11.93 7.68 -7.18
CA VAL A 62 12.99 8.62 -6.79
C VAL A 62 12.45 10.04 -6.92
N GLY A 63 12.67 10.86 -5.91
CA GLY A 63 12.15 12.22 -5.91
C GLY A 63 12.35 12.94 -4.60
N LEU A 64 11.48 13.89 -4.36
CA LEU A 64 11.48 14.73 -3.15
C LEU A 64 10.05 14.96 -2.70
N GLY A 65 9.88 15.27 -1.41
CA GLY A 65 8.57 15.60 -0.88
C GLY A 65 8.65 16.41 0.39
N ALA A 66 7.48 16.90 0.78
CA ALA A 66 7.28 17.65 2.01
C ALA A 66 6.02 17.16 2.71
N ARG A 67 6.06 17.18 4.04
CA ARG A 67 4.92 16.89 4.91
C ARG A 67 4.71 18.06 5.85
N LEU A 68 3.44 18.41 6.04
CA LEU A 68 2.96 19.36 7.03
C LEU A 68 2.00 18.66 7.96
N ASN A 69 2.31 18.60 9.26
CA ASN A 69 1.42 18.13 10.30
C ASN A 69 0.71 19.33 10.94
N PHE A 70 -0.59 19.20 11.22
CA PHE A 70 -1.37 20.30 11.78
C PHE A 70 -2.57 19.76 12.59
N GLY A 71 -3.27 20.67 13.27
CA GLY A 71 -4.36 20.34 14.18
C GLY A 71 -3.86 20.03 15.59
N ASP A 72 -4.79 19.74 16.49
CA ASP A 72 -4.47 19.38 17.86
C ASP A 72 -3.68 18.06 17.87
N HIS A 73 -2.50 18.07 18.52
CA HIS A 73 -1.59 16.91 18.57
C HIS A 73 -1.17 16.35 17.19
N ALA A 74 -1.06 17.23 16.16
CA ALA A 74 -0.68 16.84 14.79
C ALA A 74 -1.58 15.72 14.19
N GLN A 75 -2.87 15.78 14.48
CA GLN A 75 -3.85 14.78 14.03
C GLN A 75 -4.02 14.73 12.50
N HIS A 76 -3.64 15.78 11.79
CA HIS A 76 -3.75 15.86 10.34
C HIS A 76 -2.38 15.99 9.70
N SER A 77 -2.23 15.43 8.52
CA SER A 77 -1.00 15.50 7.75
C SER A 77 -1.32 15.73 6.26
N LEU A 78 -0.70 16.77 5.70
CA LEU A 78 -0.68 17.02 4.27
C LEU A 78 0.68 16.59 3.73
N ASN A 79 0.70 15.71 2.74
CA ASN A 79 1.92 15.23 2.08
C ASN A 79 1.88 15.59 0.60
N LEU A 80 2.96 16.17 0.09
CA LEU A 80 3.18 16.46 -1.32
C LEU A 80 4.52 15.87 -1.73
N SER A 81 4.54 15.15 -2.84
CA SER A 81 5.78 14.63 -3.42
C SER A 81 5.82 14.81 -4.93
N SER A 82 7.01 14.99 -5.48
CA SER A 82 7.29 14.97 -6.91
C SER A 82 8.37 13.93 -7.18
N PHE A 83 8.17 13.11 -8.21
CA PHE A 83 8.95 11.90 -8.38
C PHE A 83 9.03 11.43 -9.85
N PHE A 84 9.84 10.42 -10.06
CA PHE A 84 9.95 9.63 -11.30
C PHE A 84 10.35 8.19 -10.95
N THR A 85 10.27 7.28 -11.91
CA THR A 85 10.67 5.89 -11.74
C THR A 85 12.15 5.77 -11.42
N ASP A 86 12.50 4.92 -10.46
CA ASP A 86 13.89 4.68 -10.09
C ASP A 86 14.66 3.99 -11.23
N THR A 87 15.48 4.76 -11.94
CA THR A 87 16.41 4.28 -12.95
C THR A 87 17.87 4.25 -12.43
N THR A 88 18.06 4.39 -11.12
CA THR A 88 19.39 4.35 -10.48
C THR A 88 19.88 2.93 -10.27
N LEU A 89 21.05 2.77 -9.69
CA LEU A 89 21.59 1.46 -9.30
C LEU A 89 20.70 0.75 -8.27
N PHE A 90 19.90 1.50 -7.49
CA PHE A 90 19.00 0.94 -6.46
C PHE A 90 17.71 0.34 -7.02
N SER A 91 17.45 0.45 -8.35
CA SER A 91 16.38 -0.28 -9.01
C SER A 91 16.75 -1.74 -9.29
N ASN A 92 18.04 -2.05 -9.28
CA ASN A 92 18.53 -3.43 -9.45
C ASN A 92 18.50 -4.18 -8.11
N SER A 93 18.34 -5.49 -8.18
CA SER A 93 18.45 -6.38 -7.03
C SER A 93 19.86 -6.94 -6.88
N ILE A 94 20.21 -7.33 -5.65
CA ILE A 94 21.43 -8.07 -5.34
C ILE A 94 21.07 -9.56 -5.24
N PHE A 95 21.91 -10.45 -5.72
CA PHE A 95 21.81 -11.92 -5.74
C PHE A 95 20.89 -12.52 -6.81
N HIS A 96 19.73 -11.96 -7.08
CA HIS A 96 18.86 -12.33 -8.21
C HIS A 96 18.51 -11.10 -9.01
N GLU A 97 18.74 -11.17 -10.31
CA GLU A 97 18.59 -10.03 -11.19
C GLU A 97 17.11 -9.71 -11.45
N ARG A 98 16.55 -8.76 -10.68
CA ARG A 98 15.35 -8.05 -11.09
C ARG A 98 15.60 -7.25 -12.38
N GLY A 99 16.88 -6.91 -12.61
CA GLY A 99 17.28 -5.98 -13.65
C GLY A 99 17.15 -4.52 -13.21
N ARG A 100 18.06 -3.69 -13.71
CA ARG A 100 17.99 -2.25 -13.53
C ARG A 100 16.93 -1.67 -14.47
N THR A 101 16.00 -0.90 -13.94
CA THR A 101 15.03 -0.16 -14.75
C THR A 101 15.74 0.87 -15.62
N ARG A 102 15.38 0.94 -16.89
CA ARG A 102 15.91 1.87 -17.88
C ARG A 102 14.78 2.71 -18.46
N LYS A 103 15.12 3.85 -19.02
CA LYS A 103 14.15 4.70 -19.70
C LYS A 103 13.42 3.97 -20.83
N ASP A 104 14.15 3.17 -21.59
CA ASP A 104 13.62 2.43 -22.75
C ASP A 104 12.64 1.30 -22.35
N ASP A 105 12.56 0.95 -21.06
CA ASP A 105 11.58 -0.01 -20.55
C ASP A 105 10.16 0.57 -20.56
N GLY A 106 10.02 1.90 -20.72
CA GLY A 106 8.73 2.59 -20.72
C GLY A 106 8.05 2.60 -19.35
N GLY A 107 6.74 2.74 -19.35
CA GLY A 107 5.91 2.78 -18.16
C GLY A 107 5.76 4.18 -17.58
N VAL A 108 4.66 4.36 -16.85
CA VAL A 108 4.32 5.64 -16.22
C VAL A 108 5.36 6.08 -15.20
N SER A 109 5.57 7.37 -15.06
CA SER A 109 6.64 8.00 -14.27
C SER A 109 8.07 7.74 -14.77
N ASN A 110 8.29 6.99 -15.84
CA ASN A 110 9.65 6.71 -16.37
C ASN A 110 10.15 7.84 -17.27
N THR A 111 10.28 9.03 -16.67
CA THR A 111 10.57 10.30 -17.35
C THR A 111 11.98 10.83 -17.11
N GLU A 112 12.78 10.19 -16.25
CA GLU A 112 14.12 10.64 -15.77
C GLU A 112 14.13 12.01 -15.08
N ASN A 113 12.98 12.66 -14.97
CA ASN A 113 12.79 13.95 -14.30
C ASN A 113 11.53 13.87 -13.42
N PRO A 114 11.45 14.63 -12.32
CA PRO A 114 10.31 14.61 -11.41
C PRO A 114 9.10 15.33 -12.03
N GLN A 115 8.46 14.69 -13.03
CA GLN A 115 7.26 15.19 -13.72
C GLN A 115 5.97 14.64 -13.11
N SER A 116 6.07 13.55 -12.36
CA SER A 116 4.95 12.96 -11.63
C SER A 116 4.83 13.55 -10.25
N PHE A 117 3.62 13.61 -9.69
CA PHE A 117 3.42 14.07 -8.34
C PHE A 117 2.31 13.32 -7.61
N ALA A 118 2.34 13.36 -6.27
CA ALA A 118 1.28 12.86 -5.43
C ALA A 118 0.99 13.84 -4.29
N LEU A 119 -0.30 13.97 -3.96
CA LEU A 119 -0.81 14.78 -2.88
C LEU A 119 -1.71 13.91 -2.01
N SER A 120 -1.52 13.93 -0.70
CA SER A 120 -2.44 13.27 0.23
C SER A 120 -2.71 14.09 1.47
N LEU A 121 -3.96 14.07 1.89
CA LEU A 121 -4.43 14.61 3.17
C LEU A 121 -4.91 13.46 4.03
N SER A 122 -4.34 13.30 5.20
CA SER A 122 -4.72 12.26 6.15
C SER A 122 -5.01 12.83 7.53
N GLY A 123 -5.80 12.10 8.29
CA GLY A 123 -6.03 12.36 9.70
C GLY A 123 -6.18 11.06 10.46
N ALA A 124 -5.71 11.04 11.69
CA ALA A 124 -5.77 9.88 12.56
C ALA A 124 -6.18 10.27 13.98
N SER A 125 -6.79 9.33 14.68
CA SER A 125 -7.21 9.49 16.07
C SER A 125 -8.18 10.66 16.31
N ILE A 126 -9.00 10.97 15.31
CA ILE A 126 -10.00 12.04 15.40
C ILE A 126 -11.12 11.62 16.35
N GLY A 127 -11.50 12.51 17.28
CA GLY A 127 -12.52 12.25 18.30
C GLY A 127 -12.02 11.46 19.51
N ARG A 128 -10.70 11.33 19.65
CA ARG A 128 -10.01 10.63 20.73
C ARG A 128 -9.76 11.56 21.91
N SER A 129 -9.88 11.05 23.12
CA SER A 129 -9.37 11.71 24.33
C SER A 129 -7.89 11.35 24.54
N ASP A 130 -7.12 12.21 25.22
CA ASP A 130 -5.69 12.02 25.49
C ASP A 130 -5.32 10.69 26.19
N HIS A 131 -6.32 9.99 26.71
CA HIS A 131 -6.15 8.74 27.45
C HIS A 131 -6.57 7.48 26.70
N ASP A 132 -7.17 7.62 25.48
CA ASP A 132 -7.72 6.49 24.74
C ASP A 132 -7.06 6.37 23.36
N LEU A 133 -5.97 5.61 23.32
CA LEU A 133 -5.18 5.37 22.10
C LEU A 133 -5.87 4.39 21.13
N ASP A 134 -6.86 3.64 21.59
CA ASP A 134 -7.46 2.54 20.87
C ASP A 134 -8.75 2.92 20.13
N ASN A 135 -9.31 4.10 20.43
CA ASN A 135 -10.49 4.61 19.75
C ASN A 135 -10.14 5.77 18.82
N GLY A 136 -10.76 5.82 17.69
CA GLY A 136 -10.65 6.98 16.80
C GLY A 136 -10.93 6.70 15.35
N LEU A 137 -11.31 7.76 14.68
CA LEU A 137 -11.49 7.79 13.23
C LEU A 137 -10.17 8.15 12.57
N SER A 138 -9.85 7.48 11.48
CA SER A 138 -8.77 7.84 10.54
C SER A 138 -9.35 8.02 9.14
N TYR A 139 -8.74 8.89 8.36
CA TYR A 139 -9.09 9.06 6.96
C TYR A 139 -7.85 9.36 6.12
N ARG A 140 -7.94 9.07 4.82
CA ARG A 140 -6.99 9.57 3.82
C ARG A 140 -7.72 9.90 2.53
N LEU A 141 -7.36 11.04 1.97
CA LEU A 141 -7.73 11.45 0.62
C LEU A 141 -6.43 11.59 -0.17
N GLY A 142 -6.36 11.01 -1.34
CA GLY A 142 -5.16 11.03 -2.14
C GLY A 142 -5.43 11.29 -3.62
N TYR A 143 -4.45 11.92 -4.24
CA TYR A 143 -4.38 12.16 -5.67
C TYR A 143 -2.95 11.94 -6.13
N ALA A 144 -2.78 11.31 -7.27
CA ALA A 144 -1.50 11.25 -7.95
C ALA A 144 -1.68 11.38 -9.46
N ASP A 145 -0.68 11.96 -10.09
CA ASP A 145 -0.54 12.04 -11.53
C ASP A 145 0.85 11.51 -11.88
N GLN A 146 0.88 10.47 -12.69
CA GLN A 146 2.09 9.80 -13.14
C GLN A 146 2.28 10.06 -14.62
N ALA A 147 3.23 10.94 -14.96
CA ALA A 147 3.51 11.36 -16.32
C ALA A 147 3.82 10.16 -17.24
N ALA A 148 3.33 10.21 -18.44
CA ALA A 148 3.58 9.21 -19.47
C ALA A 148 5.09 9.04 -19.74
N GLY A 149 5.54 7.80 -19.75
CA GLY A 149 6.89 7.45 -20.19
C GLY A 149 6.95 7.19 -21.70
N ILE A 150 8.05 6.64 -22.15
CA ILE A 150 8.19 6.22 -23.56
C ILE A 150 7.18 5.11 -23.85
N ASN A 151 6.46 5.23 -24.97
CA ASN A 151 5.42 4.31 -25.42
C ASN A 151 4.10 4.32 -24.61
N ASN A 152 3.93 5.22 -23.67
CA ASN A 152 2.64 5.46 -23.05
C ASN A 152 1.84 6.49 -23.86
N GLU A 153 0.52 6.34 -23.88
CA GLU A 153 -0.37 7.21 -24.62
C GLU A 153 -0.80 8.40 -23.77
N GLU A 154 -1.08 8.16 -22.49
CA GLU A 154 -1.61 9.12 -21.53
C GLU A 154 -0.89 9.08 -20.18
N ASP A 155 -1.05 10.13 -19.43
CA ASP A 155 -0.65 10.15 -18.02
C ASP A 155 -1.62 9.30 -17.19
N GLU A 156 -1.09 8.52 -16.24
CA GLU A 156 -1.93 7.74 -15.33
C GLU A 156 -2.34 8.59 -14.13
N THR A 157 -3.63 8.67 -13.86
CA THR A 157 -4.15 9.42 -12.72
C THR A 157 -4.75 8.49 -11.68
N ARG A 158 -4.48 8.75 -10.38
CA ARG A 158 -5.04 8.00 -9.26
C ARG A 158 -5.77 8.89 -8.28
N TYR A 159 -6.92 8.40 -7.81
CA TYR A 159 -7.73 9.04 -6.77
C TYR A 159 -8.00 8.03 -5.66
N SER A 160 -7.85 8.42 -4.41
CA SER A 160 -8.22 7.57 -3.30
C SER A 160 -9.06 8.28 -2.25
N GLY A 161 -9.94 7.51 -1.63
CA GLY A 161 -10.67 7.90 -0.45
C GLY A 161 -10.75 6.74 0.54
N SER A 162 -10.25 6.94 1.76
CA SER A 162 -10.13 5.88 2.74
C SER A 162 -10.64 6.35 4.10
N LEU A 163 -11.33 5.47 4.82
CA LEU A 163 -11.81 5.67 6.19
C LEU A 163 -11.46 4.44 7.03
N GLY A 164 -10.95 4.68 8.22
CA GLY A 164 -10.71 3.66 9.23
C GLY A 164 -11.34 4.06 10.56
N TYR A 165 -11.82 3.10 11.31
CA TYR A 165 -12.31 3.32 12.65
C TYR A 165 -11.86 2.21 13.59
N ARG A 166 -11.19 2.59 14.68
CA ARG A 166 -10.81 1.68 15.76
C ARG A 166 -11.74 1.94 16.94
N HIS A 167 -12.24 0.88 17.54
CA HIS A 167 -13.16 0.95 18.66
C HIS A 167 -12.81 -0.08 19.73
N LYS A 168 -12.47 0.41 20.91
CA LYS A 168 -12.29 -0.41 22.09
C LYS A 168 -13.66 -0.76 22.66
N LEU A 169 -14.09 -2.00 22.45
CA LEU A 169 -15.38 -2.50 22.91
C LEU A 169 -15.34 -2.85 24.42
N THR A 170 -14.25 -3.46 24.86
CA THR A 170 -13.92 -3.79 26.26
C THR A 170 -12.42 -3.61 26.48
N ASP A 171 -11.92 -3.82 27.71
CA ASP A 171 -10.48 -3.76 27.97
C ASP A 171 -9.69 -4.81 27.19
N ASP A 172 -10.32 -5.92 26.81
CA ASP A 172 -9.69 -7.03 26.12
C ASP A 172 -10.06 -7.11 24.64
N ILE A 173 -11.03 -6.32 24.14
CA ILE A 173 -11.56 -6.41 22.78
C ILE A 173 -11.44 -5.07 22.07
N ASN A 174 -10.64 -5.05 21.00
CA ASN A 174 -10.57 -3.95 20.06
C ASN A 174 -11.11 -4.38 18.69
N LEU A 175 -11.89 -3.50 18.09
CA LEU A 175 -12.45 -3.69 16.75
C LEU A 175 -11.82 -2.69 15.80
N HIS A 176 -11.55 -3.13 14.58
CA HIS A 176 -10.98 -2.33 13.53
C HIS A 176 -11.81 -2.47 12.25
N TYR A 177 -12.25 -1.35 11.72
CA TYR A 177 -13.01 -1.25 10.47
C TYR A 177 -12.24 -0.36 9.51
N ILE A 178 -12.18 -0.76 8.25
CA ILE A 178 -11.52 0.02 7.21
C ILE A 178 -12.28 -0.11 5.90
N VAL A 179 -12.34 0.99 5.16
CA VAL A 179 -12.81 1.02 3.78
C VAL A 179 -11.92 1.94 2.98
N GLU A 180 -11.55 1.52 1.77
CA GLU A 180 -10.82 2.32 0.81
C GLU A 180 -11.40 2.13 -0.57
N HIS A 181 -11.47 3.21 -1.32
CA HIS A 181 -11.71 3.20 -2.76
C HIS A 181 -10.54 3.87 -3.46
N MET A 182 -9.96 3.16 -4.44
CA MET A 182 -8.90 3.65 -5.32
C MET A 182 -9.40 3.56 -6.76
N ALA A 183 -9.42 4.68 -7.46
CA ALA A 183 -9.67 4.75 -8.90
C ALA A 183 -8.38 5.11 -9.62
N ILE A 184 -8.13 4.44 -10.74
CA ILE A 184 -6.96 4.63 -11.60
C ILE A 184 -7.49 4.82 -13.01
N ASP A 185 -7.29 6.01 -13.56
CA ASP A 185 -7.59 6.32 -14.94
C ASP A 185 -6.31 6.15 -15.77
N HIS A 186 -6.43 5.58 -16.96
CA HIS A 186 -5.33 5.26 -17.88
C HIS A 186 -4.26 4.36 -17.23
N LEU A 187 -4.69 3.23 -16.67
CA LEU A 187 -3.79 2.28 -15.99
C LEU A 187 -2.60 1.90 -16.88
N GLY A 188 -1.39 2.09 -16.35
CA GLY A 188 -0.15 1.85 -17.09
C GLY A 188 0.12 2.86 -18.21
N GLY A 189 -0.66 3.94 -18.34
CA GLY A 189 -0.57 4.94 -19.40
C GLY A 189 -1.28 4.53 -20.70
N GLU A 190 -2.25 3.63 -20.62
CA GLU A 190 -3.10 3.17 -21.73
C GLU A 190 -4.39 3.99 -21.76
N ALA A 191 -4.69 4.67 -22.89
CA ALA A 191 -5.76 5.66 -22.99
C ALA A 191 -7.18 5.14 -22.66
N ALA A 192 -7.44 3.87 -22.88
CA ALA A 192 -8.76 3.26 -22.69
C ALA A 192 -8.81 2.22 -21.56
N HIS A 193 -7.84 2.24 -20.65
CA HIS A 193 -7.74 1.26 -19.58
C HIS A 193 -7.89 1.91 -18.21
N ASP A 194 -9.06 1.76 -17.59
CA ASP A 194 -9.34 2.24 -16.24
C ASP A 194 -9.52 1.07 -15.28
N ARG A 195 -9.05 1.22 -14.05
CA ARG A 195 -9.24 0.20 -13.01
C ARG A 195 -9.61 0.84 -11.67
N SER A 196 -10.50 0.20 -10.94
CA SER A 196 -10.79 0.63 -9.58
C SER A 196 -10.81 -0.54 -8.60
N TYR A 197 -10.41 -0.23 -7.37
CA TYR A 197 -10.39 -1.14 -6.24
C TYR A 197 -11.26 -0.59 -5.13
N THR A 198 -12.11 -1.44 -4.55
CA THR A 198 -12.86 -1.09 -3.34
C THR A 198 -12.58 -2.15 -2.29
N THR A 199 -11.87 -1.78 -1.25
CA THR A 199 -11.46 -2.70 -0.18
C THR A 199 -12.23 -2.38 1.09
N ILE A 200 -12.80 -3.41 1.70
CA ILE A 200 -13.37 -3.38 3.05
C ILE A 200 -12.60 -4.36 3.93
N GLY A 201 -12.27 -3.93 5.15
CA GLY A 201 -11.57 -4.75 6.12
C GLY A 201 -12.23 -4.69 7.49
N PHE A 202 -12.15 -5.80 8.20
CA PHE A 202 -12.60 -5.94 9.58
C PHE A 202 -11.58 -6.72 10.39
N GLY A 203 -11.20 -6.19 11.54
CA GLY A 203 -10.28 -6.80 12.49
C GLY A 203 -10.85 -6.87 13.89
N ILE A 204 -10.49 -7.93 14.61
CA ILE A 204 -10.77 -8.12 16.03
C ILE A 204 -9.46 -8.50 16.71
N ASP A 205 -9.08 -7.73 17.73
CA ASP A 205 -8.04 -8.11 18.68
C ASP A 205 -8.71 -8.49 20.00
N TYR A 206 -8.45 -9.70 20.48
CA TYR A 206 -8.95 -10.23 21.74
C TYR A 206 -7.82 -10.85 22.56
N ASP A 207 -7.42 -10.17 23.64
CA ASP A 207 -6.25 -10.54 24.46
C ASP A 207 -5.02 -10.72 23.53
N ARG A 208 -4.62 -11.96 23.28
CA ARG A 208 -3.49 -12.33 22.45
C ARG A 208 -3.86 -12.83 21.05
N TRP A 209 -5.15 -12.87 20.76
CA TRP A 209 -5.66 -13.30 19.47
C TRP A 209 -5.91 -12.10 18.56
N ASN A 210 -5.60 -12.28 17.29
CA ASN A 210 -5.94 -11.35 16.22
C ASN A 210 -6.69 -12.11 15.13
N ILE A 211 -7.80 -11.56 14.68
CA ILE A 211 -8.59 -12.08 13.56
C ILE A 211 -8.77 -10.95 12.57
N GLY A 212 -8.45 -11.19 11.31
CA GLY A 212 -8.59 -10.20 10.25
C GLY A 212 -9.27 -10.78 9.02
N ALA A 213 -10.19 -10.02 8.45
CA ALA A 213 -10.83 -10.33 7.18
C ALA A 213 -10.85 -9.10 6.29
N THR A 214 -10.55 -9.26 4.99
CA THR A 214 -10.71 -8.21 3.99
C THR A 214 -11.34 -8.77 2.71
N TYR A 215 -12.05 -7.89 2.03
CA TYR A 215 -12.55 -8.12 0.69
C TYR A 215 -12.26 -6.92 -0.18
N THR A 216 -11.65 -7.16 -1.33
CA THR A 216 -11.39 -6.16 -2.36
C THR A 216 -12.17 -6.53 -3.63
N SER A 217 -13.03 -5.63 -4.08
CA SER A 217 -13.66 -5.70 -5.40
C SER A 217 -12.79 -4.97 -6.41
N ILE A 218 -12.51 -5.59 -7.53
CA ILE A 218 -11.75 -5.06 -8.64
C ILE A 218 -12.70 -4.85 -9.81
N ASN A 219 -12.71 -3.65 -10.37
CA ASN A 219 -13.46 -3.33 -11.57
C ASN A 219 -12.48 -2.83 -12.62
N ASN A 220 -12.38 -3.56 -13.73
CA ASN A 220 -11.49 -3.28 -14.85
C ASN A 220 -12.32 -2.89 -16.07
N LYS A 221 -12.01 -1.75 -16.67
CA LYS A 221 -12.60 -1.28 -17.91
C LYS A 221 -11.51 -1.12 -18.95
N ALA A 222 -11.67 -1.77 -20.08
CA ALA A 222 -10.80 -1.68 -21.23
C ALA A 222 -11.60 -1.31 -22.47
N GLU A 223 -10.94 -0.93 -23.56
CA GLU A 223 -11.58 -0.59 -24.83
C GLU A 223 -12.34 -1.76 -25.42
N GLU A 224 -11.78 -2.97 -25.31
CA GLU A 224 -12.44 -4.19 -25.74
C GLU A 224 -13.27 -4.79 -24.57
N GLU A 225 -14.54 -5.09 -24.81
CA GLU A 225 -15.43 -5.67 -23.78
C GLU A 225 -14.89 -7.01 -23.22
N ASP A 226 -14.19 -7.77 -24.03
CA ASP A 226 -13.60 -9.06 -23.63
C ASP A 226 -12.42 -8.87 -22.63
N GLU A 227 -11.80 -7.71 -22.58
CA GLU A 227 -10.74 -7.35 -21.63
C GLU A 227 -11.28 -6.69 -20.36
N SER A 228 -12.56 -6.27 -20.39
CA SER A 228 -13.24 -5.73 -19.23
C SER A 228 -13.66 -6.85 -18.28
N HIS A 229 -12.96 -6.98 -17.17
CA HIS A 229 -13.23 -8.04 -16.20
C HIS A 229 -13.35 -7.49 -14.78
N ASN A 230 -14.35 -8.03 -14.04
CA ASN A 230 -14.53 -7.73 -12.63
C ASN A 230 -13.99 -8.89 -11.80
N GLY A 231 -13.09 -8.57 -10.92
CA GLY A 231 -12.47 -9.53 -10.02
C GLY A 231 -12.73 -9.26 -8.55
N GLY A 232 -12.13 -10.07 -7.70
CA GLY A 232 -12.20 -9.84 -6.26
C GLY A 232 -11.21 -10.67 -5.48
N ILE A 233 -10.72 -10.07 -4.38
CA ILE A 233 -9.77 -10.72 -3.48
C ILE A 233 -10.43 -10.82 -2.10
N SER A 234 -10.55 -12.04 -1.59
CA SER A 234 -11.04 -12.30 -0.24
C SER A 234 -9.92 -12.89 0.61
N GLN A 235 -9.77 -12.41 1.84
CA GLN A 235 -8.80 -12.99 2.76
C GLN A 235 -9.36 -13.10 4.17
N LEU A 236 -8.87 -14.11 4.89
CA LEU A 236 -9.12 -14.33 6.30
C LEU A 236 -7.82 -14.75 6.98
N SER A 237 -7.56 -14.23 8.15
CA SER A 237 -6.40 -14.62 8.95
C SER A 237 -6.72 -14.71 10.42
N VAL A 238 -5.99 -15.57 11.13
CA VAL A 238 -6.02 -15.70 12.59
C VAL A 238 -4.58 -15.72 13.09
N GLY A 239 -4.30 -14.90 14.08
CA GLY A 239 -3.00 -14.80 14.74
C GLY A 239 -3.08 -15.00 16.24
N TYR A 240 -1.98 -15.42 16.84
CA TYR A 240 -1.81 -15.52 18.29
C TYR A 240 -0.41 -15.04 18.69
N THR A 241 -0.35 -14.15 19.68
CA THR A 241 0.92 -13.65 20.24
C THR A 241 1.21 -14.34 21.56
N PHE A 242 2.31 -15.08 21.61
CA PHE A 242 2.78 -15.74 22.82
C PHE A 242 3.39 -14.74 23.81
N GLY A 243 3.41 -15.08 25.09
CA GLY A 243 3.99 -14.22 26.14
C GLY A 243 5.49 -13.96 26.00
N THR A 244 6.17 -14.63 25.08
CA THR A 244 7.58 -14.44 24.72
C THR A 244 7.80 -13.35 23.67
N GLY A 245 6.75 -12.69 23.18
CA GLY A 245 6.83 -11.74 22.07
C GLY A 245 6.83 -12.39 20.67
N ILE A 246 6.75 -13.72 20.60
CA ILE A 246 6.58 -14.45 19.34
C ILE A 246 5.12 -14.40 18.93
N GLY A 247 4.84 -14.00 17.68
CA GLY A 247 3.53 -14.07 17.04
C GLY A 247 3.50 -15.13 15.94
N LEU A 248 2.42 -15.87 15.84
CA LEU A 248 2.14 -16.80 14.74
C LEU A 248 0.78 -16.47 14.16
N SER A 249 0.72 -16.22 12.86
CA SER A 249 -0.53 -15.99 12.14
C SER A 249 -0.64 -16.97 10.96
N ILE A 250 -1.85 -17.41 10.70
CA ILE A 250 -2.19 -18.26 9.55
C ILE A 250 -3.31 -17.57 8.80
N GLY A 251 -3.26 -17.59 7.47
CA GLY A 251 -4.30 -16.98 6.64
C GLY A 251 -4.56 -17.76 5.37
N TYR A 252 -5.73 -17.47 4.82
CA TYR A 252 -6.18 -17.93 3.51
C TYR A 252 -6.57 -16.71 2.67
N GLN A 253 -6.20 -16.73 1.41
CA GLN A 253 -6.60 -15.76 0.40
C GLN A 253 -7.13 -16.49 -0.83
N ARG A 254 -8.23 -15.98 -1.37
CA ARG A 254 -8.72 -16.30 -2.70
C ARG A 254 -8.74 -15.04 -3.53
N ALA A 255 -8.04 -15.06 -4.64
CA ALA A 255 -8.01 -14.00 -5.64
C ALA A 255 -8.66 -14.50 -6.93
N ASP A 256 -9.55 -13.71 -7.48
CA ASP A 256 -10.13 -13.85 -8.81
C ASP A 256 -9.77 -12.57 -9.57
N GLU A 257 -8.75 -12.65 -10.41
CA GLU A 257 -8.19 -11.53 -11.16
C GLU A 257 -7.98 -11.98 -12.62
N ASP A 258 -8.39 -11.17 -13.56
CA ASP A 258 -8.19 -11.39 -14.99
C ASP A 258 -8.60 -12.81 -15.47
N ASN A 259 -9.75 -13.31 -15.00
CA ASN A 259 -10.28 -14.67 -15.24
C ASN A 259 -9.43 -15.82 -14.67
N GLU A 260 -8.48 -15.53 -13.83
CA GLU A 260 -7.68 -16.54 -13.12
C GLU A 260 -8.03 -16.56 -11.63
N VAL A 261 -8.31 -17.75 -11.12
CA VAL A 261 -8.59 -17.96 -9.70
C VAL A 261 -7.39 -18.60 -9.03
N ALA A 262 -6.89 -17.95 -7.99
CA ALA A 262 -5.77 -18.42 -7.18
C ALA A 262 -6.18 -18.54 -5.71
N ASP A 263 -5.92 -19.69 -5.11
CA ASP A 263 -6.08 -19.92 -3.68
C ASP A 263 -4.69 -19.99 -3.02
N ARG A 264 -4.50 -19.25 -1.92
CA ARG A 264 -3.23 -19.18 -1.19
C ARG A 264 -3.45 -19.46 0.29
N VAL A 265 -2.57 -20.23 0.89
CA VAL A 265 -2.46 -20.40 2.34
C VAL A 265 -1.09 -19.92 2.76
N GLY A 266 -1.02 -19.10 3.80
CA GLY A 266 0.23 -18.55 4.30
C GLY A 266 0.32 -18.63 5.82
N ALA A 267 1.55 -18.60 6.32
CA ALA A 267 1.86 -18.47 7.73
C ALA A 267 2.89 -17.36 7.91
N LEU A 268 2.69 -16.51 8.91
CA LEU A 268 3.60 -15.44 9.30
C LEU A 268 4.10 -15.69 10.73
N LEU A 269 5.41 -15.75 10.89
CA LEU A 269 6.07 -15.75 12.20
C LEU A 269 6.64 -14.36 12.43
N SER A 270 6.25 -13.72 13.52
CA SER A 270 6.76 -12.43 13.96
C SER A 270 7.40 -12.51 15.33
N TYR A 271 8.31 -11.58 15.60
CA TYR A 271 8.93 -11.46 16.92
C TYR A 271 9.04 -9.98 17.27
N SER A 272 8.46 -9.58 18.39
CA SER A 272 8.57 -8.22 18.94
C SER A 272 9.50 -8.25 20.16
N TYR A 273 10.47 -7.36 20.14
CA TYR A 273 11.42 -7.19 21.24
C TYR A 273 11.41 -5.73 21.69
N ASP A 274 11.07 -5.51 22.96
CA ASP A 274 11.17 -4.20 23.59
C ASP A 274 12.60 -4.03 24.12
N LEU A 275 13.29 -2.97 23.67
CA LEU A 275 14.64 -2.59 24.07
C LEU A 275 14.61 -1.71 25.33
#